data_e98e31984aa8bdc1e5334d27ead6258d
#
_entry.id   e98e31984aa8bdc1e5334d27ead6258d
#
_cell.length_a   1.000
_cell.length_b   1.000
_cell.length_c   1.000
_cell.angle_alpha   90.00
_cell.angle_beta   90.00
_cell.angle_gamma   90.00
#
_symmetry.space_group_name_H-M   'P 1'
#
loop_
_entity.id
_entity.type
_entity.pdbx_description
1 polymer ?
#
loop_
_entity_poly.entity_id
_entity_poly.type
_entity_poly.pdbx_seq_one_letter_code
_entity_poly.pdbx_strand_id
1 'polypeptide(L)'
;PIPPYYAVKVPVFSFEKLGDVNAYLGPEMKSTGEVLGLGKTMQEALFKGLTSAGMVVGQHPDGRHGVFVSVDTHDLGEIVSLAKKLDDLHFALYATEETAAAIARLGIDVVTVDGIRESDHAFALLESGCIDYIVYTGALKDATMDDYIALHRRALQLGIPCFTSLDTANALADIIASRYNERNTELVDINHMRTERQSLKFAKMQATGDDYIYVENFDGHITCPESLCIPLCSRHRGIGGYGIVLIEHSDVADAKMRVFNRDGS
;
A
#
# COMPACT_ATOMS: atom_id res chain seq x y z
N PRO A 1 14.05 -9.08 -14.25
CA PRO A 1 12.62 -9.32 -14.48
C PRO A 1 11.84 -8.72 -13.32
N ILE A 2 10.81 -7.94 -13.66
CA ILE A 2 9.86 -7.40 -12.66
C ILE A 2 8.99 -8.59 -12.26
N PRO A 3 8.85 -8.91 -10.97
CA PRO A 3 7.97 -10.00 -10.55
C PRO A 3 6.52 -9.64 -10.90
N PRO A 4 5.67 -10.62 -11.27
CA PRO A 4 4.28 -10.40 -11.66
C PRO A 4 3.36 -10.05 -10.48
N TYR A 5 3.91 -9.88 -9.29
CA TYR A 5 3.20 -9.61 -8.03
C TYR A 5 3.80 -8.41 -7.31
N TYR A 6 2.95 -7.70 -6.58
CA TYR A 6 3.39 -6.74 -5.57
C TYR A 6 3.83 -7.48 -4.32
N ALA A 7 4.94 -7.04 -3.74
CA ALA A 7 5.48 -7.59 -2.51
C ALA A 7 5.59 -6.46 -1.47
N VAL A 8 4.94 -6.63 -0.33
CA VAL A 8 4.94 -5.66 0.77
C VAL A 8 5.50 -6.31 2.00
N LYS A 9 6.55 -5.71 2.56
CA LYS A 9 7.12 -6.12 3.85
C LYS A 9 6.47 -5.30 4.96
N VAL A 10 5.88 -5.96 5.95
CA VAL A 10 5.24 -5.33 7.11
C VAL A 10 5.98 -5.75 8.38
N PRO A 11 6.47 -4.82 9.21
CA PRO A 11 7.09 -5.15 10.47
C PRO A 11 6.03 -5.65 11.47
N VAL A 12 6.41 -6.60 12.32
CA VAL A 12 5.60 -7.09 13.43
C VAL A 12 6.16 -6.54 14.74
N PHE A 13 5.30 -5.98 15.56
CA PHE A 13 5.65 -5.47 16.88
C PHE A 13 4.97 -6.29 17.98
N SER A 14 5.69 -6.63 19.03
CA SER A 14 5.18 -7.40 20.18
C SER A 14 4.95 -6.52 21.40
N PHE A 15 4.60 -5.26 21.21
CA PHE A 15 4.38 -4.32 22.32
C PHE A 15 3.29 -4.77 23.30
N GLU A 16 2.28 -5.49 22.80
CA GLU A 16 1.19 -6.05 23.62
C GLU A 16 1.68 -7.02 24.70
N LYS A 17 2.81 -7.71 24.43
CA LYS A 17 3.41 -8.68 25.36
C LYS A 17 4.33 -8.06 26.41
N LEU A 18 4.69 -6.80 26.23
CA LEU A 18 5.69 -6.08 27.00
C LEU A 18 5.05 -4.83 27.63
N GLY A 19 4.22 -5.01 28.66
CA GLY A 19 3.32 -4.01 29.24
C GLY A 19 3.91 -2.65 29.64
N ASP A 20 5.24 -2.52 29.80
CA ASP A 20 5.94 -1.30 30.24
C ASP A 20 6.91 -0.72 29.19
N VAL A 21 6.89 -1.19 27.96
CA VAL A 21 7.81 -0.72 26.91
C VAL A 21 7.25 0.52 26.23
N ASN A 22 8.12 1.51 26.04
CA ASN A 22 7.81 2.68 25.21
C ASN A 22 7.65 2.25 23.75
N ALA A 23 6.39 2.25 23.27
CA ALA A 23 6.02 1.85 21.91
C ALA A 23 6.33 2.92 20.84
N TYR A 24 6.85 4.08 21.24
CA TYR A 24 7.25 5.13 20.31
C TYR A 24 8.35 4.64 19.36
N LEU A 25 8.16 4.85 18.07
CA LEU A 25 9.13 4.50 17.03
C LEU A 25 10.22 5.58 16.95
N GLY A 26 11.43 5.19 17.24
CA GLY A 26 12.65 6.01 17.15
C GLY A 26 13.65 5.41 16.14
N PRO A 27 14.92 5.86 16.17
CA PRO A 27 15.96 5.34 15.30
C PRO A 27 16.33 3.88 15.60
N GLU A 28 15.85 3.33 16.71
CA GLU A 28 16.12 1.97 17.13
C GLU A 28 15.14 0.98 16.48
N MET A 29 15.62 -0.22 16.16
CA MET A 29 14.77 -1.30 15.69
C MET A 29 13.94 -1.86 16.84
N LYS A 30 12.60 -1.74 16.77
CA LYS A 30 11.65 -2.24 17.77
C LYS A 30 10.78 -3.39 17.25
N SER A 31 10.87 -3.72 15.97
CA SER A 31 10.14 -4.86 15.39
C SER A 31 10.74 -6.18 15.87
N THR A 32 9.87 -7.16 16.16
CA THR A 32 10.24 -8.51 16.60
C THR A 32 10.25 -9.52 15.47
N GLY A 33 9.74 -9.13 14.30
CA GLY A 33 9.67 -9.94 13.10
C GLY A 33 9.18 -9.13 11.93
N GLU A 34 9.05 -9.79 10.79
CA GLU A 34 8.56 -9.22 9.55
C GLU A 34 7.70 -10.24 8.83
N VAL A 35 6.64 -9.78 8.18
CA VAL A 35 5.78 -10.59 7.31
C VAL A 35 5.80 -10.06 5.90
N LEU A 36 5.57 -10.95 4.94
CA LEU A 36 5.53 -10.63 3.52
C LEU A 36 4.11 -10.80 3.00
N GLY A 37 3.51 -9.70 2.54
CA GLY A 37 2.26 -9.72 1.79
C GLY A 37 2.55 -9.78 0.28
N LEU A 38 1.95 -10.74 -0.43
CA LEU A 38 2.07 -10.90 -1.88
C LEU A 38 0.70 -10.85 -2.53
N GLY A 39 0.53 -10.04 -3.56
CA GLY A 39 -0.74 -9.90 -4.28
C GLY A 39 -0.57 -9.43 -5.71
N LYS A 40 -1.60 -9.63 -6.54
CA LYS A 40 -1.65 -9.10 -7.91
C LYS A 40 -1.85 -7.59 -7.94
N THR A 41 -2.40 -7.01 -6.87
CA THR A 41 -2.53 -5.56 -6.68
C THR A 41 -1.80 -5.14 -5.41
N MET A 42 -1.46 -3.85 -5.33
CA MET A 42 -0.84 -3.28 -4.13
C MET A 42 -1.78 -3.42 -2.91
N GLN A 43 -3.08 -3.16 -3.08
CA GLN A 43 -4.08 -3.29 -2.02
C GLN A 43 -4.18 -4.71 -1.49
N GLU A 44 -4.16 -5.72 -2.38
CA GLU A 44 -4.14 -7.13 -1.97
C GLU A 44 -2.89 -7.49 -1.18
N ALA A 45 -1.72 -7.06 -1.66
CA ALA A 45 -0.45 -7.30 -0.98
C ALA A 45 -0.41 -6.63 0.41
N LEU A 46 -0.89 -5.39 0.51
CA LEU A 46 -1.01 -4.66 1.78
C LEU A 46 -2.01 -5.34 2.72
N PHE A 47 -3.21 -5.72 2.24
CA PHE A 47 -4.20 -6.43 3.03
C PHE A 47 -3.60 -7.69 3.67
N LYS A 48 -2.96 -8.54 2.85
CA LYS A 48 -2.32 -9.77 3.33
C LYS A 48 -1.20 -9.50 4.33
N GLY A 49 -0.36 -8.49 4.06
CA GLY A 49 0.74 -8.12 4.95
C GLY A 49 0.24 -7.62 6.30
N LEU A 50 -0.74 -6.72 6.31
CA LEU A 50 -1.32 -6.16 7.55
C LEU A 50 -2.05 -7.23 8.36
N THR A 51 -2.87 -8.06 7.71
CA THR A 51 -3.58 -9.16 8.38
C THR A 51 -2.61 -10.19 8.96
N SER A 52 -1.54 -10.54 8.22
CA SER A 52 -0.51 -11.45 8.71
C SER A 52 0.32 -10.85 9.85
N ALA A 53 0.42 -9.53 9.95
CA ALA A 53 1.03 -8.82 11.08
C ALA A 53 0.09 -8.71 12.31
N GLY A 54 -1.13 -9.25 12.22
CA GLY A 54 -2.11 -9.26 13.31
C GLY A 54 -3.08 -8.07 13.31
N MET A 55 -3.05 -7.21 12.28
CA MET A 55 -3.99 -6.09 12.17
C MET A 55 -5.33 -6.56 11.61
N VAL A 56 -6.41 -6.18 12.28
CA VAL A 56 -7.77 -6.37 11.73
C VAL A 56 -8.02 -5.26 10.71
N VAL A 57 -8.25 -5.63 9.46
CA VAL A 57 -8.54 -4.70 8.36
C VAL A 57 -10.01 -4.83 7.97
N GLY A 58 -10.74 -3.71 8.01
CA GLY A 58 -12.16 -3.68 7.70
C GLY A 58 -13.04 -3.55 8.93
N GLN A 59 -14.29 -3.98 8.82
CA GLN A 59 -15.23 -3.88 9.94
C GLN A 59 -14.88 -4.89 11.03
N HIS A 60 -14.82 -4.40 12.25
CA HIS A 60 -14.57 -5.26 13.40
C HIS A 60 -15.80 -6.16 13.65
N PRO A 61 -15.61 -7.47 13.95
CA PRO A 61 -16.73 -8.40 14.19
C PRO A 61 -17.68 -7.94 15.30
N ASP A 62 -17.18 -7.14 16.24
CA ASP A 62 -17.91 -6.66 17.42
C ASP A 62 -18.77 -5.41 17.15
N GLY A 63 -18.93 -4.99 15.88
CA GLY A 63 -19.77 -3.85 15.52
C GLY A 63 -19.16 -2.48 15.80
N ARG A 64 -17.85 -2.40 16.02
CA ARG A 64 -17.11 -1.13 16.06
C ARG A 64 -17.11 -0.53 14.66
N HIS A 65 -17.31 0.78 14.55
CA HIS A 65 -17.35 1.48 13.26
C HIS A 65 -16.86 2.91 13.36
N GLY A 66 -16.00 3.20 14.32
CA GLY A 66 -15.55 4.55 14.59
C GLY A 66 -14.05 4.76 14.31
N VAL A 67 -13.72 5.97 13.90
CA VAL A 67 -12.32 6.43 13.78
C VAL A 67 -12.16 7.69 14.62
N PHE A 68 -11.18 7.65 15.54
CA PHE A 68 -10.77 8.85 16.27
C PHE A 68 -9.63 9.54 15.53
N VAL A 69 -9.80 10.83 15.24
CA VAL A 69 -8.87 11.61 14.42
C VAL A 69 -8.42 12.86 15.18
N SER A 70 -7.13 13.02 15.32
CA SER A 70 -6.51 14.24 15.83
C SER A 70 -5.28 14.56 14.99
N VAL A 71 -5.37 15.58 14.15
CA VAL A 71 -4.28 15.94 13.24
C VAL A 71 -3.64 17.27 13.65
N ASP A 72 -2.35 17.39 13.34
CA ASP A 72 -1.64 18.66 13.49
C ASP A 72 -2.26 19.75 12.60
N THR A 73 -2.15 21.00 13.03
CA THR A 73 -2.65 22.17 12.26
C THR A 73 -2.10 22.24 10.83
N HIS A 74 -0.88 21.74 10.59
CA HIS A 74 -0.27 21.68 9.27
C HIS A 74 -0.94 20.63 8.37
N ASP A 75 -1.53 19.58 8.95
CA ASP A 75 -2.15 18.46 8.25
C ASP A 75 -3.66 18.67 7.99
N LEU A 76 -4.25 19.76 8.51
CA LEU A 76 -5.68 20.06 8.39
C LEU A 76 -6.17 20.16 6.93
N GLY A 77 -5.27 20.51 5.99
CA GLY A 77 -5.61 20.52 4.56
C GLY A 77 -5.73 19.12 3.97
N GLU A 78 -4.95 18.17 4.45
CA GLU A 78 -4.88 16.80 3.93
C GLU A 78 -5.95 15.88 4.52
N ILE A 79 -6.46 16.19 5.72
CA ILE A 79 -7.52 15.41 6.37
C ILE A 79 -8.79 15.30 5.53
N VAL A 80 -9.04 16.29 4.66
CA VAL A 80 -10.22 16.34 3.78
C VAL A 80 -10.37 15.07 2.95
N SER A 81 -9.28 14.59 2.36
CA SER A 81 -9.29 13.38 1.54
C SER A 81 -9.64 12.14 2.37
N LEU A 82 -9.00 12.01 3.53
CA LEU A 82 -9.25 10.88 4.44
C LEU A 82 -10.66 10.90 5.00
N ALA A 83 -11.15 12.07 5.45
CA ALA A 83 -12.48 12.19 6.02
C ALA A 83 -13.58 11.76 5.04
N LYS A 84 -13.48 12.17 3.76
CA LYS A 84 -14.41 11.72 2.72
C LYS A 84 -14.39 10.22 2.51
N LYS A 85 -13.20 9.60 2.44
CA LYS A 85 -13.07 8.15 2.28
C LYS A 85 -13.69 7.39 3.46
N LEU A 86 -13.47 7.87 4.69
CA LEU A 86 -14.02 7.25 5.88
C LEU A 86 -15.54 7.40 5.97
N ASP A 87 -16.08 8.55 5.58
CA ASP A 87 -17.53 8.78 5.47
C ASP A 87 -18.17 7.88 4.42
N ASP A 88 -17.58 7.78 3.22
CA ASP A 88 -18.01 6.85 2.15
C ASP A 88 -17.98 5.38 2.60
N LEU A 89 -17.09 5.03 3.52
CA LEU A 89 -16.99 3.72 4.15
C LEU A 89 -17.91 3.54 5.37
N HIS A 90 -18.72 4.54 5.68
CA HIS A 90 -19.69 4.56 6.79
C HIS A 90 -19.05 4.46 8.20
N PHE A 91 -17.85 5.00 8.38
CA PHE A 91 -17.27 5.15 9.70
C PHE A 91 -17.87 6.36 10.44
N ALA A 92 -18.18 6.21 11.72
CA ALA A 92 -18.45 7.32 12.60
C ALA A 92 -17.14 8.05 12.91
N LEU A 93 -17.11 9.38 12.69
CA LEU A 93 -15.93 10.18 12.89
C LEU A 93 -15.97 10.89 14.25
N TYR A 94 -14.90 10.74 15.00
CA TYR A 94 -14.66 11.42 16.27
C TYR A 94 -13.36 12.22 16.12
N ALA A 95 -13.36 13.49 16.48
CA ALA A 95 -12.18 14.30 16.27
C ALA A 95 -12.01 15.40 17.34
N THR A 96 -10.75 15.77 17.59
CA THR A 96 -10.45 16.97 18.41
C THR A 96 -10.98 18.23 17.74
N GLU A 97 -11.21 19.28 18.52
CA GLU A 97 -11.95 20.48 18.12
C GLU A 97 -11.52 21.06 16.78
N GLU A 98 -10.23 21.33 16.58
CA GLU A 98 -9.72 21.90 15.32
C GLU A 98 -9.91 20.95 14.12
N THR A 99 -9.67 19.65 14.33
CA THR A 99 -9.85 18.61 13.32
C THR A 99 -11.34 18.44 12.99
N ALA A 100 -12.21 18.42 14.00
CA ALA A 100 -13.65 18.33 13.82
C ALA A 100 -14.21 19.54 13.04
N ALA A 101 -13.75 20.76 13.36
CA ALA A 101 -14.13 21.95 12.61
C ALA A 101 -13.72 21.88 11.13
N ALA A 102 -12.55 21.30 10.81
CA ALA A 102 -12.11 21.12 9.43
C ALA A 102 -12.98 20.09 8.69
N ILE A 103 -13.33 18.98 9.33
CA ILE A 103 -14.19 17.92 8.76
C ILE A 103 -15.63 18.42 8.58
N ALA A 104 -16.20 19.10 9.56
CA ALA A 104 -17.57 19.63 9.50
C ALA A 104 -17.80 20.64 8.36
N ARG A 105 -16.76 21.40 7.97
CA ARG A 105 -16.83 22.30 6.81
C ARG A 105 -17.09 21.59 5.48
N LEU A 106 -16.86 20.28 5.43
CA LEU A 106 -17.15 19.45 4.26
C LEU A 106 -18.58 18.91 4.23
N GLY A 107 -19.36 19.20 5.26
CA GLY A 107 -20.71 18.64 5.44
C GLY A 107 -20.73 17.20 5.94
N ILE A 108 -19.60 16.72 6.47
CA ILE A 108 -19.47 15.37 7.03
C ILE A 108 -19.79 15.42 8.53
N ASP A 109 -20.60 14.49 9.00
CA ASP A 109 -20.94 14.37 10.41
C ASP A 109 -19.72 13.93 11.21
N VAL A 110 -19.39 14.69 12.27
CA VAL A 110 -18.27 14.39 13.14
C VAL A 110 -18.61 14.76 14.59
N VAL A 111 -18.25 13.89 15.51
CA VAL A 111 -18.41 14.12 16.95
C VAL A 111 -17.14 14.76 17.48
N THR A 112 -17.27 15.95 18.07
CA THR A 112 -16.14 16.63 18.71
C THR A 112 -15.82 15.98 20.05
N VAL A 113 -14.54 15.70 20.25
CA VAL A 113 -13.97 15.12 21.48
C VAL A 113 -12.97 16.11 22.05
N ASP A 114 -13.02 16.34 23.36
CA ASP A 114 -12.08 17.24 24.03
C ASP A 114 -10.64 16.72 23.87
N GLY A 115 -9.68 17.64 23.93
CA GLY A 115 -8.27 17.30 23.91
C GLY A 115 -7.87 16.35 25.05
N ILE A 116 -6.87 15.51 24.82
CA ILE A 116 -6.44 14.48 25.79
C ILE A 116 -6.09 15.07 27.17
N ARG A 117 -5.62 16.32 27.21
CA ARG A 117 -5.30 17.06 28.46
C ARG A 117 -6.49 17.72 29.11
N GLU A 118 -7.56 17.93 28.36
CA GLU A 118 -8.70 18.73 28.81
C GLU A 118 -9.70 17.86 29.58
N SER A 119 -9.83 16.60 29.17
CA SER A 119 -10.75 15.66 29.80
C SER A 119 -10.39 14.21 29.53
N ASP A 120 -11.00 13.29 30.27
CA ASP A 120 -10.90 11.84 30.04
C ASP A 120 -11.80 11.35 28.88
N HIS A 121 -12.45 12.23 28.12
CA HIS A 121 -13.39 11.88 27.08
C HIS A 121 -12.77 11.00 25.98
N ALA A 122 -11.53 11.30 25.55
CA ALA A 122 -10.83 10.49 24.57
C ALA A 122 -10.59 9.07 25.06
N PHE A 123 -10.18 8.90 26.32
CA PHE A 123 -9.97 7.58 26.94
C PHE A 123 -11.28 6.82 27.13
N ALA A 124 -12.33 7.49 27.61
CA ALA A 124 -13.67 6.90 27.73
C ALA A 124 -14.22 6.44 26.37
N LEU A 125 -13.97 7.22 25.32
CA LEU A 125 -14.33 6.85 23.94
C LEU A 125 -13.60 5.58 23.48
N LEU A 126 -12.30 5.44 23.75
CA LEU A 126 -11.56 4.22 23.40
C LEU A 126 -12.09 3.01 24.17
N GLU A 127 -12.42 3.19 25.45
CA GLU A 127 -12.96 2.14 26.31
C GLU A 127 -14.39 1.72 25.96
N SER A 128 -15.14 2.58 25.27
CA SER A 128 -16.51 2.29 24.84
C SER A 128 -16.59 1.15 23.82
N GLY A 129 -15.47 0.80 23.17
CA GLY A 129 -15.43 -0.21 22.12
C GLY A 129 -15.99 0.26 20.79
N CYS A 130 -16.28 1.55 20.61
CA CYS A 130 -16.81 2.10 19.37
C CYS A 130 -15.71 2.48 18.35
N ILE A 131 -14.43 2.44 18.73
CA ILE A 131 -13.31 2.89 17.89
C ILE A 131 -12.57 1.69 17.32
N ASP A 132 -12.46 1.66 15.99
CA ASP A 132 -11.67 0.68 15.24
C ASP A 132 -10.24 1.16 15.01
N TYR A 133 -10.06 2.45 14.73
CA TYR A 133 -8.77 3.04 14.37
C TYR A 133 -8.57 4.42 15.00
N ILE A 134 -7.31 4.75 15.23
CA ILE A 134 -6.88 6.08 15.67
C ILE A 134 -5.95 6.66 14.62
N VAL A 135 -6.16 7.93 14.25
CA VAL A 135 -5.26 8.71 13.42
C VAL A 135 -4.80 9.92 14.23
N TYR A 136 -3.51 9.96 14.57
CA TYR A 136 -2.92 11.01 15.41
C TYR A 136 -1.59 11.50 14.81
N THR A 137 -1.57 12.67 14.15
CA THR A 137 -0.36 13.16 13.47
C THR A 137 0.48 14.15 14.30
N GLY A 138 -0.05 14.66 15.39
CA GLY A 138 0.65 15.63 16.27
C GLY A 138 1.75 15.04 17.15
N ALA A 139 2.06 13.75 17.02
CA ALA A 139 2.95 13.01 17.92
C ALA A 139 4.43 13.45 17.94
N LEU A 140 4.85 14.25 16.96
CA LEU A 140 6.27 14.63 16.80
C LEU A 140 6.64 15.96 17.46
N LYS A 141 5.69 16.65 18.11
CA LYS A 141 5.95 17.91 18.83
C LYS A 141 6.14 17.63 20.32
N ASP A 142 7.20 18.16 20.91
CA ASP A 142 7.54 17.98 22.34
C ASP A 142 6.36 18.25 23.29
N ALA A 143 5.50 19.24 22.95
CA ALA A 143 4.36 19.60 23.78
C ALA A 143 3.20 18.58 23.77
N THR A 144 3.11 17.73 22.76
CA THR A 144 2.02 16.75 22.60
C THR A 144 2.49 15.29 22.69
N MET A 145 3.78 15.08 22.87
CA MET A 145 4.40 13.76 22.92
C MET A 145 3.83 12.90 24.08
N ASP A 146 3.70 13.48 25.27
CA ASP A 146 3.20 12.76 26.45
C ASP A 146 1.74 12.33 26.26
N ASP A 147 0.93 13.17 25.61
CA ASP A 147 -0.46 12.88 25.29
C ASP A 147 -0.57 11.73 24.30
N TYR A 148 0.26 11.77 23.25
CA TYR A 148 0.36 10.68 22.30
C TYR A 148 0.79 9.37 22.97
N ILE A 149 1.82 9.40 23.81
CA ILE A 149 2.30 8.21 24.52
C ILE A 149 1.19 7.60 25.39
N ALA A 150 0.45 8.43 26.11
CA ALA A 150 -0.66 7.97 26.95
C ALA A 150 -1.79 7.34 26.10
N LEU A 151 -2.22 8.03 25.05
CA LEU A 151 -3.24 7.56 24.12
C LEU A 151 -2.81 6.25 23.43
N HIS A 152 -1.59 6.22 22.90
CA HIS A 152 -1.06 5.06 22.18
C HIS A 152 -0.92 3.84 23.10
N ARG A 153 -0.44 4.04 24.36
CA ARG A 153 -0.40 2.95 25.35
C ARG A 153 -1.78 2.37 25.62
N ARG A 154 -2.80 3.24 25.77
CA ARG A 154 -4.18 2.78 25.99
C ARG A 154 -4.74 2.07 24.75
N ALA A 155 -4.50 2.61 23.57
CA ALA A 155 -4.89 2.00 22.32
C ALA A 155 -4.30 0.59 22.15
N LEU A 156 -3.01 0.41 22.45
CA LEU A 156 -2.34 -0.90 22.42
C LEU A 156 -2.99 -1.90 23.38
N GLN A 157 -3.31 -1.49 24.62
CA GLN A 157 -3.99 -2.36 25.59
C GLN A 157 -5.36 -2.82 25.11
N LEU A 158 -6.04 -1.99 24.32
CA LEU A 158 -7.37 -2.27 23.75
C LEU A 158 -7.30 -2.92 22.37
N GLY A 159 -6.11 -3.14 21.82
CA GLY A 159 -5.93 -3.70 20.48
C GLY A 159 -6.42 -2.77 19.36
N ILE A 160 -6.37 -1.44 19.57
CA ILE A 160 -6.79 -0.44 18.58
C ILE A 160 -5.56 0.07 17.83
N PRO A 161 -5.46 -0.14 16.49
CA PRO A 161 -4.38 0.39 15.68
C PRO A 161 -4.32 1.92 15.70
N CYS A 162 -3.12 2.47 15.85
CA CYS A 162 -2.88 3.91 15.87
C CYS A 162 -1.93 4.31 14.74
N PHE A 163 -2.35 5.24 13.89
CA PHE A 163 -1.61 5.73 12.74
C PHE A 163 -1.12 7.15 12.98
N THR A 164 0.16 7.39 12.70
CA THR A 164 0.82 8.69 12.88
C THR A 164 1.02 9.46 11.58
N SER A 165 0.52 8.95 10.46
CA SER A 165 0.62 9.55 9.13
C SER A 165 -0.70 9.45 8.40
N LEU A 166 -1.12 10.54 7.76
CA LEU A 166 -2.31 10.58 6.91
C LEU A 166 -2.16 9.69 5.67
N ASP A 167 -0.96 9.56 5.11
CA ASP A 167 -0.70 8.67 3.98
C ASP A 167 -1.01 7.21 4.34
N THR A 168 -0.56 6.78 5.54
CA THR A 168 -0.83 5.43 6.03
C THR A 168 -2.31 5.20 6.28
N ALA A 169 -3.01 6.18 6.87
CA ALA A 169 -4.44 6.12 7.12
C ALA A 169 -5.25 6.13 5.80
N ASN A 170 -4.83 6.92 4.80
CA ASN A 170 -5.41 6.90 3.46
C ASN A 170 -5.22 5.55 2.77
N ALA A 171 -4.03 4.96 2.86
CA ALA A 171 -3.76 3.63 2.30
C ALA A 171 -4.64 2.56 2.96
N LEU A 172 -4.84 2.63 4.29
CA LEU A 172 -5.76 1.74 5.00
C LEU A 172 -7.20 1.91 4.49
N ALA A 173 -7.69 3.14 4.34
CA ALA A 173 -9.02 3.41 3.80
C ALA A 173 -9.19 2.82 2.38
N ASP A 174 -8.17 2.94 1.52
CA ASP A 174 -8.17 2.35 0.18
C ASP A 174 -8.20 0.81 0.22
N ILE A 175 -7.51 0.19 1.19
CA ILE A 175 -7.56 -1.27 1.39
C ILE A 175 -8.96 -1.70 1.82
N ILE A 176 -9.58 -0.99 2.78
CA ILE A 176 -10.93 -1.27 3.24
C ILE A 176 -11.93 -1.12 2.08
N ALA A 177 -11.81 -0.05 1.29
CA ALA A 177 -12.63 0.19 0.10
C ALA A 177 -12.51 -0.92 -0.96
N SER A 178 -11.35 -1.56 -1.06
CA SER A 178 -11.12 -2.67 -2.00
C SER A 178 -11.88 -3.95 -1.64
N ARG A 179 -12.39 -4.05 -0.40
CA ARG A 179 -13.16 -5.19 0.13
C ARG A 179 -12.43 -6.54 0.06
N TYR A 180 -11.10 -6.51 0.08
CA TYR A 180 -10.33 -7.75 0.23
C TYR A 180 -10.63 -8.42 1.57
N ASN A 181 -10.70 -9.74 1.55
CA ASN A 181 -10.87 -10.60 2.71
C ASN A 181 -10.19 -11.96 2.44
N GLU A 182 -10.10 -12.81 3.44
CA GLU A 182 -9.44 -14.12 3.33
C GLU A 182 -10.02 -15.03 2.24
N ARG A 183 -11.29 -14.83 1.85
CA ARG A 183 -11.98 -15.69 0.87
C ARG A 183 -11.78 -15.25 -0.57
N ASN A 184 -11.47 -13.96 -0.80
CA ASN A 184 -11.32 -13.40 -2.16
C ASN A 184 -9.87 -13.03 -2.51
N THR A 185 -8.91 -13.32 -1.64
CA THR A 185 -7.48 -13.19 -1.92
C THR A 185 -6.91 -14.47 -2.50
N GLU A 186 -6.00 -14.35 -3.45
CA GLU A 186 -5.33 -15.50 -4.07
C GLU A 186 -4.09 -15.92 -3.29
N LEU A 187 -3.85 -17.23 -3.21
CA LEU A 187 -2.57 -17.77 -2.75
C LEU A 187 -1.52 -17.62 -3.86
N VAL A 188 -0.36 -17.06 -3.51
CA VAL A 188 0.77 -16.92 -4.42
C VAL A 188 1.77 -18.01 -4.10
N ASP A 189 2.03 -18.92 -5.06
CA ASP A 189 3.05 -19.95 -4.90
C ASP A 189 4.44 -19.35 -5.16
N ILE A 190 5.16 -19.09 -4.07
CA ILE A 190 6.50 -18.49 -4.10
C ILE A 190 7.51 -19.40 -4.83
N ASN A 191 7.35 -20.71 -4.75
CA ASN A 191 8.28 -21.66 -5.35
C ASN A 191 8.15 -21.70 -6.88
N HIS A 192 6.95 -21.43 -7.41
CA HIS A 192 6.66 -21.43 -8.83
C HIS A 192 6.59 -20.03 -9.46
N MET A 193 6.83 -18.96 -8.70
CA MET A 193 6.89 -17.57 -9.24
C MET A 193 7.88 -17.40 -10.40
N ARG A 194 8.86 -18.30 -10.53
CA ARG A 194 9.85 -18.31 -11.62
C ARG A 194 9.44 -19.19 -12.80
N THR A 195 8.36 -19.97 -12.70
CA THR A 195 7.97 -20.95 -13.72
C THR A 195 7.08 -20.36 -14.83
N GLU A 196 6.50 -19.21 -14.67
CA GLU A 196 6.02 -18.41 -15.81
C GLU A 196 7.20 -17.70 -16.50
N ARG A 197 8.22 -18.46 -16.86
CA ARG A 197 9.20 -18.02 -17.86
C ARG A 197 8.46 -17.97 -19.18
N GLN A 198 8.08 -16.80 -19.62
CA GLN A 198 7.76 -16.59 -21.02
C GLN A 198 9.01 -16.98 -21.82
N SER A 199 8.96 -18.09 -22.53
CA SER A 199 10.03 -18.46 -23.44
C SER A 199 9.85 -17.65 -24.72
N LEU A 200 10.74 -16.69 -24.95
CA LEU A 200 10.77 -15.92 -26.17
C LEU A 200 11.70 -16.65 -27.17
N LYS A 201 11.13 -17.16 -28.27
CA LYS A 201 11.93 -17.64 -29.39
C LYS A 201 12.42 -16.44 -30.17
N PHE A 202 13.71 -16.36 -30.39
CA PHE A 202 14.31 -15.28 -31.16
C PHE A 202 15.43 -15.78 -32.08
N ALA A 203 15.70 -15.02 -33.14
CA ALA A 203 16.91 -15.15 -33.93
C ALA A 203 17.72 -13.86 -33.78
N LYS A 204 19.02 -13.99 -33.57
CA LYS A 204 19.93 -12.83 -33.58
C LYS A 204 20.62 -12.77 -34.92
N MET A 205 20.41 -11.68 -35.65
CA MET A 205 21.00 -11.47 -36.99
C MET A 205 21.81 -10.18 -37.00
N GLN A 206 22.86 -10.17 -37.81
CA GLN A 206 23.74 -9.04 -37.99
C GLN A 206 23.77 -8.65 -39.48
N ALA A 207 23.70 -7.36 -39.77
CA ALA A 207 23.95 -6.78 -41.07
C ALA A 207 24.76 -5.49 -40.91
N THR A 208 25.85 -5.35 -41.68
CA THR A 208 26.70 -4.13 -41.75
C THR A 208 27.22 -3.61 -40.40
N GLY A 209 27.37 -4.50 -39.40
CA GLY A 209 27.84 -4.14 -38.06
C GLY A 209 26.75 -4.00 -37.01
N ASP A 210 25.49 -3.87 -37.44
CA ASP A 210 24.35 -3.74 -36.53
C ASP A 210 23.70 -5.11 -36.25
N ASP A 211 23.51 -5.44 -34.98
CA ASP A 211 22.92 -6.70 -34.55
C ASP A 211 21.51 -6.45 -33.97
N TYR A 212 20.51 -7.13 -34.53
CA TYR A 212 19.12 -7.06 -34.08
C TYR A 212 18.60 -8.40 -33.60
N ILE A 213 17.62 -8.34 -32.68
CA ILE A 213 16.92 -9.48 -32.09
C ILE A 213 15.58 -9.61 -32.85
N TYR A 214 15.44 -10.64 -33.67
CA TYR A 214 14.21 -10.90 -34.42
C TYR A 214 13.29 -11.81 -33.64
N VAL A 215 12.02 -11.43 -33.50
CA VAL A 215 11.01 -12.14 -32.72
C VAL A 215 9.76 -12.30 -33.60
N GLU A 216 9.25 -13.52 -33.71
CA GLU A 216 7.96 -13.81 -34.33
C GLU A 216 6.83 -13.45 -33.37
N ASN A 217 5.87 -12.63 -33.82
CA ASN A 217 4.71 -12.20 -33.07
C ASN A 217 3.42 -12.32 -33.92
N PHE A 218 3.30 -13.42 -34.67
CA PHE A 218 2.14 -13.66 -35.52
C PHE A 218 0.84 -13.83 -34.74
N ASP A 219 0.91 -14.31 -33.51
CA ASP A 219 -0.21 -14.50 -32.57
C ASP A 219 -0.49 -13.24 -31.72
N GLY A 220 0.30 -12.18 -31.86
CA GLY A 220 0.05 -10.87 -31.24
C GLY A 220 0.22 -10.84 -29.72
N HIS A 221 0.85 -11.85 -29.11
CA HIS A 221 0.98 -11.91 -27.64
C HIS A 221 1.97 -10.88 -27.08
N ILE A 222 2.87 -10.33 -27.90
CA ILE A 222 3.75 -9.23 -27.50
C ILE A 222 3.03 -7.91 -27.76
N THR A 223 2.41 -7.38 -26.70
CA THR A 223 1.60 -6.15 -26.80
C THR A 223 2.37 -4.86 -26.50
N CYS A 224 3.47 -4.95 -25.75
CA CYS A 224 4.31 -3.81 -25.35
C CYS A 224 5.79 -4.08 -25.67
N PRO A 225 6.18 -4.11 -26.97
CA PRO A 225 7.53 -4.42 -27.38
C PRO A 225 8.57 -3.39 -26.91
N GLU A 226 8.17 -2.13 -26.74
CA GLU A 226 9.02 -1.05 -26.24
C GLU A 226 9.61 -1.39 -24.86
N SER A 227 8.82 -2.01 -23.99
CA SER A 227 9.24 -2.42 -22.64
C SER A 227 10.27 -3.56 -22.66
N LEU A 228 10.31 -4.36 -23.72
CA LEU A 228 11.24 -5.48 -23.88
C LEU A 228 12.61 -5.03 -24.42
N CYS A 229 12.69 -3.87 -25.10
CA CYS A 229 13.91 -3.42 -25.76
C CYS A 229 15.05 -3.19 -24.75
N ILE A 230 14.79 -2.45 -23.67
CA ILE A 230 15.82 -2.12 -22.69
C ILE A 230 16.44 -3.38 -22.05
N PRO A 231 15.67 -4.34 -21.49
CA PRO A 231 16.26 -5.53 -20.87
C PRO A 231 16.88 -6.49 -21.90
N LEU A 232 16.25 -6.69 -23.08
CA LEU A 232 16.76 -7.67 -24.05
C LEU A 232 17.98 -7.16 -24.82
N CYS A 233 18.03 -5.86 -25.15
CA CYS A 233 19.15 -5.27 -25.88
C CYS A 233 20.38 -4.97 -25.01
N SER A 234 20.27 -5.13 -23.69
CA SER A 234 21.41 -4.98 -22.78
C SER A 234 22.49 -6.03 -23.07
N ARG A 235 23.72 -5.58 -23.41
CA ARG A 235 24.85 -6.49 -23.73
C ARG A 235 25.39 -7.25 -22.52
N HIS A 236 25.11 -6.79 -21.29
CA HIS A 236 25.59 -7.41 -20.07
C HIS A 236 24.52 -8.23 -19.30
N ARG A 237 23.24 -7.93 -19.53
CA ARG A 237 22.13 -8.53 -18.75
C ARG A 237 21.08 -9.22 -19.61
N GLY A 238 21.06 -8.95 -20.93
CA GLY A 238 20.15 -9.50 -21.92
C GLY A 238 20.86 -10.28 -23.03
N ILE A 239 20.16 -10.38 -24.17
CA ILE A 239 20.70 -10.98 -25.40
C ILE A 239 21.77 -10.07 -26.02
N GLY A 240 21.61 -8.76 -25.87
CA GLY A 240 22.43 -7.72 -26.45
C GLY A 240 22.07 -7.47 -27.91
N GLY A 241 21.92 -6.23 -28.31
CA GLY A 241 21.62 -5.85 -29.69
C GLY A 241 21.39 -4.36 -29.84
N TYR A 242 21.29 -3.88 -31.08
CA TYR A 242 20.92 -2.50 -31.40
C TYR A 242 19.41 -2.26 -31.25
N GLY A 243 18.59 -3.32 -31.35
CA GLY A 243 17.17 -3.22 -31.23
C GLY A 243 16.46 -4.58 -31.38
N ILE A 244 15.13 -4.51 -31.40
CA ILE A 244 14.25 -5.66 -31.61
C ILE A 244 13.50 -5.44 -32.93
N VAL A 245 13.35 -6.49 -33.72
CA VAL A 245 12.50 -6.55 -34.91
C VAL A 245 11.39 -7.54 -34.63
N LEU A 246 10.14 -7.07 -34.60
CA LEU A 246 8.97 -7.93 -34.55
C LEU A 246 8.52 -8.28 -35.95
N ILE A 247 8.23 -9.56 -36.16
CA ILE A 247 7.63 -10.08 -37.39
C ILE A 247 6.18 -10.41 -37.06
N GLU A 248 5.27 -9.67 -37.65
CA GLU A 248 3.83 -9.72 -37.38
C GLU A 248 3.04 -10.11 -38.62
N HIS A 249 1.78 -10.48 -38.44
CA HIS A 249 0.85 -10.74 -39.55
C HIS A 249 0.61 -9.46 -40.38
N SER A 250 0.47 -9.60 -41.67
CA SER A 250 0.15 -8.52 -42.60
C SER A 250 -1.03 -8.93 -43.48
N ASP A 251 -1.98 -8.03 -43.68
CA ASP A 251 -3.13 -8.24 -44.58
C ASP A 251 -2.77 -7.96 -46.03
N VAL A 252 -1.61 -7.36 -46.30
CA VAL A 252 -1.23 -6.87 -47.66
C VAL A 252 0.10 -7.43 -48.17
N ALA A 253 0.84 -8.17 -47.32
CA ALA A 253 2.14 -8.75 -47.64
C ALA A 253 2.34 -10.05 -46.87
N ASP A 254 3.43 -10.79 -47.16
CA ASP A 254 3.74 -12.05 -46.47
C ASP A 254 3.98 -11.86 -44.93
N ALA A 255 4.53 -10.72 -44.55
CA ALA A 255 4.71 -10.33 -43.15
C ALA A 255 4.88 -8.82 -43.00
N LYS A 256 4.64 -8.30 -41.81
CA LYS A 256 4.92 -6.92 -41.39
C LYS A 256 6.08 -6.91 -40.42
N MET A 257 7.03 -6.03 -40.63
CA MET A 257 8.15 -5.80 -39.70
C MET A 257 7.96 -4.49 -38.93
N ARG A 258 8.12 -4.55 -37.59
CA ARG A 258 8.22 -3.36 -36.74
C ARG A 258 9.60 -3.38 -36.08
N VAL A 259 10.32 -2.27 -36.18
CA VAL A 259 11.67 -2.14 -35.62
C VAL A 259 11.61 -1.20 -34.44
N PHE A 260 12.21 -1.62 -33.36
CA PHE A 260 12.34 -0.87 -32.11
C PHE A 260 13.82 -0.71 -31.77
N ASN A 261 14.24 0.50 -31.49
CA ASN A 261 15.60 0.76 -31.05
C ASN A 261 15.85 0.27 -29.63
N ARG A 262 17.11 0.25 -29.22
CA ARG A 262 17.53 -0.18 -27.89
C ARG A 262 16.85 0.56 -26.72
N ASP A 263 16.46 1.81 -26.93
CA ASP A 263 15.77 2.67 -25.95
C ASP A 263 14.22 2.51 -25.98
N GLY A 264 13.71 1.68 -26.88
CA GLY A 264 12.28 1.44 -27.07
C GLY A 264 11.59 2.37 -28.07
N SER A 265 12.34 3.29 -28.71
CA SER A 265 11.80 4.18 -29.75
C SER A 265 11.56 3.46 -31.10
#